data_a0d15192e06dac375ee18ae98268ce2e
#
_entry.id   a0d15192e06dac375ee18ae98268ce2e
#
_cell.length_a   1.000
_cell.length_b   1.000
_cell.length_c   1.000
_cell.angle_alpha   90.00
_cell.angle_beta   90.00
_cell.angle_gamma   90.00
#
_symmetry.space_group_name_H-M   'P 1'
#
loop_
_entity.id
_entity.type
_entity.pdbx_description
1 polymer ?
#
loop_
_entity_poly.entity_id
_entity_poly.type
_entity_poly.pdbx_seq_one_letter_code
_entity_poly.pdbx_strand_id
1 'polypeptide(L)'
;MIKPEFKVMQMTPDKAKKILVSRNRNNRGIKASNLKKLTRAIENGEWRLTNQGIAFDSHGNLIDGQHRLAAILQTGKTLPILVGTNM
;
A
#
# COMPACT_ATOMS: atom_id res chain seq x y z
N MET A 1 11.37 21.24 -11.16
CA MET A 1 11.67 20.24 -10.13
C MET A 1 10.38 19.58 -9.65
N ILE A 2 10.34 18.26 -9.69
CA ILE A 2 9.19 17.50 -9.21
C ILE A 2 9.29 17.39 -7.69
N LYS A 3 8.24 17.80 -6.99
CA LYS A 3 8.20 17.73 -5.53
C LYS A 3 7.39 16.53 -5.09
N PRO A 4 7.79 15.85 -4.00
CA PRO A 4 6.94 14.82 -3.41
C PRO A 4 5.58 15.37 -3.01
N GLU A 5 4.56 14.58 -3.25
CA GLU A 5 3.19 14.94 -2.88
C GLU A 5 2.59 13.81 -2.05
N PHE A 6 1.76 14.19 -1.10
CA PHE A 6 1.08 13.24 -0.21
C PHE A 6 -0.41 13.51 -0.21
N LYS A 7 -1.20 12.45 -0.27
CA LYS A 7 -2.64 12.55 -0.14
C LYS A 7 -3.22 11.28 0.48
N VAL A 8 -4.35 11.40 1.12
CA VAL A 8 -5.09 10.25 1.64
C VAL A 8 -6.02 9.75 0.56
N MET A 9 -6.01 8.45 0.32
CA MET A 9 -6.91 7.80 -0.62
C MET A 9 -7.64 6.64 0.05
N GLN A 10 -8.87 6.40 -0.40
CA GLN A 10 -9.56 5.16 -0.06
C GLN A 10 -9.00 4.07 -0.97
N MET A 11 -8.22 3.16 -0.38
CA MET A 11 -7.59 2.08 -1.13
C MET A 11 -8.53 0.89 -1.16
N THR A 12 -9.06 0.60 -2.34
CA THR A 12 -9.92 -0.56 -2.56
C THR A 12 -9.09 -1.78 -2.92
N PRO A 13 -9.61 -3.01 -2.72
CA PRO A 13 -8.92 -4.21 -3.17
C PRO A 13 -8.58 -4.19 -4.67
N ASP A 14 -9.47 -3.67 -5.52
CA ASP A 14 -9.21 -3.57 -6.96
C ASP A 14 -8.03 -2.65 -7.28
N LYS A 15 -7.97 -1.49 -6.63
CA LYS A 15 -6.83 -0.57 -6.80
C LYS A 15 -5.54 -1.20 -6.30
N ALA A 16 -5.59 -1.87 -5.15
CA ALA A 16 -4.43 -2.55 -4.59
C ALA A 16 -3.90 -3.61 -5.55
N LYS A 17 -4.79 -4.41 -6.13
CA LYS A 17 -4.43 -5.43 -7.11
C LYS A 17 -3.77 -4.83 -8.34
N LYS A 18 -4.35 -3.76 -8.89
CA LYS A 18 -3.79 -3.09 -10.06
C LYS A 18 -2.38 -2.56 -9.80
N ILE A 19 -2.17 -1.95 -8.65
CA ILE A 19 -0.85 -1.44 -8.27
C ILE A 19 0.15 -2.57 -8.13
N LEU A 20 -0.21 -3.64 -7.44
CA LEU A 20 0.68 -4.79 -7.24
C LEU A 20 1.04 -5.49 -8.56
N VAL A 21 0.11 -5.57 -9.50
CA VAL A 21 0.35 -6.21 -10.80
C VAL A 21 1.17 -5.33 -11.72
N SER A 22 0.90 -4.03 -11.77
CA SER A 22 1.47 -3.14 -12.79
C SER A 22 2.59 -2.23 -12.30
N ARG A 23 2.66 -1.94 -10.99
CA ARG A 23 3.59 -0.94 -10.43
C ARG A 23 4.60 -1.51 -9.45
N ASN A 24 4.43 -2.76 -9.05
CA ASN A 24 5.29 -3.39 -8.02
C ASN A 24 6.52 -4.01 -8.69
N ARG A 25 7.44 -3.18 -9.14
CA ARG A 25 8.68 -3.60 -9.80
C ARG A 25 9.85 -3.46 -8.84
N ASN A 26 10.80 -4.39 -8.93
CA ASN A 26 12.07 -4.35 -8.18
C ASN A 26 11.89 -4.36 -6.66
N ASN A 27 10.72 -4.73 -6.17
CA ASN A 27 10.50 -4.89 -4.73
C ASN A 27 10.79 -6.32 -4.32
N ARG A 28 11.15 -6.48 -3.05
CA ARG A 28 11.36 -7.81 -2.47
C ARG A 28 10.04 -8.57 -2.45
N GLY A 29 10.14 -9.90 -2.41
CA GLY A 29 8.97 -10.74 -2.23
C GLY A 29 8.24 -10.43 -0.93
N ILE A 30 6.94 -10.71 -0.91
CA ILE A 30 6.11 -10.49 0.27
C ILE A 30 6.44 -11.51 1.33
N LYS A 31 6.76 -11.04 2.54
CA LYS A 31 7.01 -11.91 3.68
C LYS A 31 5.69 -12.30 4.33
N ALA A 32 5.46 -13.60 4.43
CA ALA A 32 4.20 -14.12 4.98
C ALA A 32 3.94 -13.64 6.41
N SER A 33 4.97 -13.52 7.24
CA SER A 33 4.82 -13.07 8.63
C SER A 33 4.36 -11.62 8.71
N ASN A 34 4.91 -10.74 7.86
CA ASN A 34 4.50 -9.33 7.83
C ASN A 34 3.10 -9.18 7.28
N LEU A 35 2.77 -9.93 6.23
CA LEU A 35 1.43 -9.94 5.66
C LEU A 35 0.40 -10.40 6.68
N LYS A 36 0.71 -11.45 7.43
CA LYS A 36 -0.18 -11.99 8.46
C LYS A 36 -0.47 -10.97 9.56
N LYS A 37 0.54 -10.22 10.00
CA LYS A 37 0.37 -9.17 11.02
C LYS A 37 -0.57 -8.07 10.52
N LEU A 38 -0.38 -7.63 9.28
CA LEU A 38 -1.20 -6.56 8.70
C LEU A 38 -2.65 -7.03 8.45
N THR A 39 -2.83 -8.24 7.94
CA THR A 39 -4.19 -8.78 7.73
C THR A 39 -4.93 -8.92 9.05
N ARG A 40 -4.25 -9.38 10.10
CA ARG A 40 -4.84 -9.50 11.42
C ARG A 40 -5.25 -8.15 11.97
N ALA A 41 -4.40 -7.13 11.82
CA ALA A 41 -4.71 -5.77 12.26
C ALA A 41 -5.95 -5.22 11.55
N ILE A 42 -6.06 -5.45 10.24
CA ILE A 42 -7.22 -5.03 9.46
C ILE A 42 -8.49 -5.75 9.95
N GLU A 43 -8.42 -7.06 10.13
CA GLU A 43 -9.56 -7.87 10.55
C GLU A 43 -10.04 -7.51 11.96
N ASN A 44 -9.13 -7.10 12.83
CA ASN A 44 -9.44 -6.70 14.20
C ASN A 44 -9.83 -5.22 14.33
N GLY A 45 -9.90 -4.48 13.24
CA GLY A 45 -10.23 -3.06 13.27
C GLY A 45 -9.13 -2.17 13.84
N GLU A 46 -7.90 -2.65 13.83
CA GLU A 46 -6.74 -1.92 14.38
C GLU A 46 -6.02 -1.06 13.35
N TRP A 47 -6.53 -1.00 12.13
CA TRP A 47 -5.93 -0.18 11.07
C TRP A 47 -6.06 1.30 11.42
N ARG A 48 -4.94 2.01 11.33
CA ARG A 48 -4.90 3.44 11.57
C ARG A 48 -4.26 4.16 10.40
N LEU A 49 -4.79 5.34 10.10
CA LEU A 49 -4.17 6.23 9.14
C LEU A 49 -2.94 6.86 9.81
N THR A 50 -1.77 6.53 9.31
CA THR A 50 -0.48 7.02 9.83
C THR A 50 0.32 7.62 8.68
N ASN A 51 1.51 8.15 8.99
CA ASN A 51 2.46 8.58 7.97
C ASN A 51 3.12 7.39 7.25
N GLN A 52 2.85 6.17 7.69
CA GLN A 52 3.26 4.96 6.99
C GLN A 52 2.14 4.54 6.05
N GLY A 53 2.36 4.72 4.77
CA GLY A 53 1.39 4.37 3.76
C GLY A 53 2.06 3.64 2.61
N ILE A 54 1.77 4.05 1.40
CA ILE A 54 2.45 3.56 0.21
C ILE A 54 3.16 4.73 -0.47
N ALA A 55 4.21 4.42 -1.22
CA ALA A 55 4.98 5.45 -1.90
C ALA A 55 5.34 5.00 -3.31
N PHE A 56 5.28 5.95 -4.24
CA PHE A 56 5.67 5.77 -5.63
C PHE A 56 6.82 6.70 -5.98
N ASP A 57 7.72 6.26 -6.85
CA ASP A 57 8.78 7.11 -7.37
C ASP A 57 8.23 8.06 -8.47
N SER A 58 9.12 8.86 -9.06
CA SER A 58 8.73 9.82 -10.10
C SER A 58 8.26 9.15 -11.40
N HIS A 59 8.54 7.86 -11.57
CA HIS A 59 8.08 7.08 -12.73
C HIS A 59 6.80 6.31 -12.45
N GLY A 60 6.23 6.45 -11.26
CA GLY A 60 5.01 5.76 -10.88
C GLY A 60 5.20 4.32 -10.42
N ASN A 61 6.43 3.91 -10.13
CA ASN A 61 6.71 2.58 -9.60
C ASN A 61 6.53 2.57 -8.09
N LEU A 62 5.92 1.50 -7.57
CA LEU A 62 5.75 1.33 -6.13
C LEU A 62 7.11 1.05 -5.48
N ILE A 63 7.50 1.88 -4.53
CA ILE A 63 8.77 1.73 -3.81
C ILE A 63 8.61 1.36 -2.35
N ASP A 64 7.40 1.49 -1.79
CA ASP A 64 7.13 1.13 -0.39
C ASP A 64 5.65 0.79 -0.22
N GLY A 65 5.36 -0.08 0.72
CA GLY A 65 3.99 -0.40 1.12
C GLY A 65 3.36 -1.61 0.43
N GLN A 66 4.14 -2.46 -0.24
CA GLN A 66 3.56 -3.62 -0.93
C GLN A 66 2.81 -4.56 0.02
N HIS A 67 3.27 -4.71 1.27
CA HIS A 67 2.59 -5.56 2.25
C HIS A 67 1.22 -5.00 2.63
N ARG A 68 1.10 -3.67 2.72
CA ARG A 68 -0.18 -3.02 3.02
C ARG A 68 -1.19 -3.24 1.91
N LEU A 69 -0.76 -3.11 0.66
CA LEU A 69 -1.61 -3.37 -0.49
C LEU A 69 -2.04 -4.83 -0.56
N ALA A 70 -1.11 -5.75 -0.32
CA ALA A 70 -1.41 -7.18 -0.29
C ALA A 70 -2.41 -7.52 0.80
N ALA A 71 -2.29 -6.91 1.98
CA ALA A 71 -3.21 -7.13 3.09
C ALA A 71 -4.62 -6.61 2.76
N ILE A 72 -4.72 -5.45 2.11
CA ILE A 72 -6.00 -4.91 1.65
C ILE A 72 -6.65 -5.87 0.65
N LEU A 73 -5.87 -6.35 -0.31
CA LEU A 73 -6.35 -7.30 -1.30
C LEU A 73 -6.84 -8.59 -0.65
N GLN A 74 -6.07 -9.13 0.30
CA GLN A 74 -6.39 -10.39 0.96
C GLN A 74 -7.64 -10.30 1.84
N THR A 75 -7.81 -9.17 2.56
CA THR A 75 -8.97 -8.99 3.44
C THR A 75 -10.22 -8.54 2.70
N GLY A 76 -10.08 -8.00 1.49
CA GLY A 76 -11.19 -7.48 0.70
C GLY A 76 -11.80 -6.19 1.25
N LYS A 77 -11.13 -5.50 2.16
CA LYS A 77 -11.63 -4.28 2.78
C LYS A 77 -11.04 -3.04 2.12
N THR A 78 -11.85 -1.98 2.05
CA THR A 78 -11.41 -0.67 1.60
C THR A 78 -10.99 0.16 2.81
N LEU A 79 -9.78 0.70 2.77
CA LEU A 79 -9.20 1.41 3.91
C LEU A 79 -8.57 2.72 3.45
N PRO A 80 -8.58 3.76 4.32
CA PRO A 80 -7.84 4.98 4.02
C PRO A 80 -6.34 4.70 4.14
N ILE A 81 -5.56 5.23 3.20
CA ILE A 81 -4.11 5.06 3.20
C ILE A 81 -3.44 6.33 2.69
N LEU A 82 -2.31 6.68 3.29
CA LEU A 82 -1.52 7.81 2.82
C LEU A 82 -0.71 7.38 1.59
N VAL A 83 -0.82 8.17 0.52
CA VAL A 83 -0.13 7.88 -0.74
C VAL A 83 0.87 8.99 -1.01
N GLY A 84 2.15 8.62 -1.11
CA GLY A 84 3.21 9.51 -1.53
C GLY A 84 3.56 9.28 -2.99
N THR A 85 3.75 10.36 -3.74
CA THR A 85 4.16 10.32 -5.14
C THR A 85 5.39 11.17 -5.36
N ASN A 86 6.11 10.90 -6.43
CA ASN A 86 7.34 11.61 -6.79
C ASN A 86 8.42 11.51 -5.69
N MET A 87 8.50 10.38 -5.07
CA MET A 87 9.42 10.12 -3.94
C MET A 87 10.86 9.73 -4.43
#